data_77f34da553e25aa1f8f6408e6868eab4
#
_entry.id   77f34da553e25aa1f8f6408e6868eab4
#
_cell.length_a   1.000
_cell.length_b   1.000
_cell.length_c   1.000
_cell.angle_alpha   90.00
_cell.angle_beta   90.00
_cell.angle_gamma   90.00
#
_symmetry.space_group_name_H-M   'P 1'
#
loop_
_entity.id
_entity.type
_entity.pdbx_description
1 polymer ?
#
loop_
_entity_poly.entity_id
_entity_poly.type
_entity_poly.pdbx_seq_one_letter_code
_entity_poly.pdbx_strand_id
1 'polypeptide(L)'
;MFFLLSKLLYFFITPFCWLILLLLAALVFSKKRKHFLVASLLLLVVFSNPWLYRKAMLHYQEKPIDPASTLLPKTAILLSGIVGFDSTGHGHFGSSADRYIQVAHLLHTGKISRLIISGGSGNFWRKEKTESLFIRDQLIQQGISDTSLIAETLSRNTYENAAFTRRVIDSLHLKGPFLLITSALHMPRAKKVFTKAGIDFIAYPCNYKVYPQVADFKNTFYPEMTILRDWEDLIKEWVGTVVYRLTGKA
;
A
#
# COMPACT_ATOMS: atom_id res chain seq x y z
N MET A 1 13.89 -13.48 -11.53
CA MET A 1 13.20 -14.70 -11.10
C MET A 1 12.17 -14.45 -9.99
N PHE A 2 12.52 -13.81 -8.86
CA PHE A 2 11.60 -13.49 -7.76
C PHE A 2 10.38 -12.64 -8.18
N PHE A 3 10.54 -11.69 -9.08
CA PHE A 3 9.48 -10.81 -9.59
C PHE A 3 8.42 -11.55 -10.44
N LEU A 4 8.84 -12.47 -11.30
CA LEU A 4 7.93 -13.33 -12.08
C LEU A 4 7.19 -14.31 -11.17
N LEU A 5 7.91 -14.87 -10.19
CA LEU A 5 7.31 -15.76 -9.20
C LEU A 5 6.29 -15.03 -8.32
N SER A 6 6.54 -13.77 -7.95
CA SER A 6 5.59 -12.97 -7.19
C SER A 6 4.33 -12.61 -7.97
N LYS A 7 4.42 -12.39 -9.29
CA LYS A 7 3.25 -12.16 -10.15
C LYS A 7 2.44 -13.43 -10.39
N LEU A 8 3.10 -14.59 -10.56
CA LEU A 8 2.44 -15.88 -10.64
C LEU A 8 1.77 -16.26 -9.31
N LEU A 9 2.46 -16.08 -8.19
CA LEU A 9 1.89 -16.27 -6.85
C LEU A 9 0.68 -15.37 -6.61
N TYR A 10 0.69 -14.13 -7.15
CA TYR A 10 -0.43 -13.21 -7.00
C TYR A 10 -1.74 -13.79 -7.54
N PHE A 11 -1.70 -14.47 -8.70
CA PHE A 11 -2.88 -15.15 -9.26
C PHE A 11 -3.48 -16.17 -8.27
N PHE A 12 -2.61 -16.93 -7.56
CA PHE A 12 -3.04 -17.97 -6.63
C PHE A 12 -3.49 -17.46 -5.25
N ILE A 13 -3.28 -16.18 -4.93
CA ILE A 13 -3.67 -15.63 -3.63
C ILE A 13 -4.98 -14.82 -3.68
N THR A 14 -5.61 -14.69 -4.86
CA THR A 14 -6.84 -13.93 -4.99
C THR A 14 -8.08 -14.80 -4.77
N PRO A 15 -9.04 -14.38 -3.93
CA PRO A 15 -10.27 -15.14 -3.70
C PRO A 15 -11.07 -15.39 -4.98
N PHE A 16 -11.02 -14.45 -5.94
CA PHE A 16 -11.68 -14.61 -7.23
C PHE A 16 -11.11 -15.79 -8.05
N CYS A 17 -9.77 -15.97 -8.04
CA CYS A 17 -9.15 -17.11 -8.71
C CYS A 17 -9.51 -18.43 -8.01
N TRP A 18 -9.59 -18.46 -6.69
CA TRP A 18 -10.05 -19.66 -5.97
C TRP A 18 -11.47 -20.04 -6.36
N LEU A 19 -12.37 -19.05 -6.50
CA LEU A 19 -13.74 -19.27 -6.97
C LEU A 19 -13.74 -19.91 -8.36
N ILE A 20 -12.97 -19.35 -9.31
CA ILE A 20 -12.87 -19.91 -10.68
C ILE A 20 -12.33 -21.35 -10.64
N LEU A 21 -11.26 -21.60 -9.88
CA LEU A 21 -10.67 -22.94 -9.78
C LEU A 21 -11.66 -23.97 -9.19
N LEU A 22 -12.43 -23.59 -8.18
CA LEU A 22 -13.46 -24.46 -7.61
C LEU A 22 -14.59 -24.75 -8.60
N LEU A 23 -15.03 -23.75 -9.37
CA LEU A 23 -16.04 -23.95 -10.43
C LEU A 23 -15.52 -24.84 -11.55
N LEU A 24 -14.28 -24.64 -12.00
CA LEU A 24 -13.65 -25.52 -12.99
C LEU A 24 -13.51 -26.96 -12.46
N ALA A 25 -13.12 -27.13 -11.19
CA ALA A 25 -13.05 -28.43 -10.56
C ALA A 25 -14.44 -29.12 -10.51
N ALA A 26 -15.52 -28.36 -10.29
CA ALA A 26 -16.89 -28.90 -10.34
C ALA A 26 -17.30 -29.38 -11.73
N LEU A 27 -16.74 -28.79 -12.79
CA LEU A 27 -16.97 -29.25 -14.16
C LEU A 27 -16.20 -30.55 -14.46
N VAL A 28 -14.96 -30.63 -14.01
CA VAL A 28 -14.07 -31.77 -14.32
C VAL A 28 -14.39 -33.00 -13.45
N PHE A 29 -14.60 -32.79 -12.14
CA PHE A 29 -14.80 -33.90 -11.19
C PHE A 29 -16.28 -34.16 -10.89
N SER A 30 -16.97 -34.88 -11.79
CA SER A 30 -18.39 -35.16 -11.71
C SER A 30 -18.82 -35.79 -10.37
N LYS A 31 -18.04 -36.76 -9.85
CA LYS A 31 -18.31 -37.43 -8.57
C LYS A 31 -18.29 -36.50 -7.35
N LYS A 32 -17.51 -35.41 -7.40
CA LYS A 32 -17.36 -34.43 -6.32
C LYS A 32 -17.98 -33.06 -6.65
N ARG A 33 -18.73 -32.96 -7.77
CA ARG A 33 -19.33 -31.70 -8.24
C ARG A 33 -20.05 -30.92 -7.16
N LYS A 34 -20.94 -31.58 -6.41
CA LYS A 34 -21.72 -30.94 -5.35
C LYS A 34 -20.85 -30.30 -4.28
N HIS A 35 -19.75 -30.95 -3.88
CA HIS A 35 -18.82 -30.40 -2.89
C HIS A 35 -18.09 -29.16 -3.40
N PHE A 36 -17.64 -29.16 -4.64
CA PHE A 36 -17.00 -28.00 -5.24
C PHE A 36 -17.97 -26.83 -5.42
N LEU A 37 -19.21 -27.06 -5.80
CA LEU A 37 -20.25 -26.02 -5.89
C LEU A 37 -20.58 -25.43 -4.52
N VAL A 38 -20.73 -26.26 -3.49
CA VAL A 38 -20.95 -25.78 -2.11
C VAL A 38 -19.73 -24.96 -1.63
N ALA A 39 -18.52 -25.45 -1.85
CA ALA A 39 -17.30 -24.71 -1.51
C ALA A 39 -17.21 -23.36 -2.23
N SER A 40 -17.58 -23.30 -3.52
CA SER A 40 -17.64 -22.05 -4.30
C SER A 40 -18.64 -21.06 -3.70
N LEU A 41 -19.84 -21.55 -3.34
CA LEU A 41 -20.87 -20.72 -2.71
C LEU A 41 -20.42 -20.19 -1.33
N LEU A 42 -19.84 -21.04 -0.49
CA LEU A 42 -19.31 -20.65 0.81
C LEU A 42 -18.19 -19.60 0.66
N LEU A 43 -17.27 -19.82 -0.28
CA LEU A 43 -16.20 -18.87 -0.57
C LEU A 43 -16.79 -17.52 -1.01
N LEU A 44 -17.76 -17.53 -1.92
CA LEU A 44 -18.42 -16.32 -2.38
C LEU A 44 -19.08 -15.57 -1.22
N VAL A 45 -19.87 -16.26 -0.39
CA VAL A 45 -20.56 -15.66 0.77
C VAL A 45 -19.55 -15.06 1.77
N VAL A 46 -18.47 -15.76 2.07
CA VAL A 46 -17.45 -15.29 3.02
C VAL A 46 -16.71 -14.08 2.49
N PHE A 47 -16.21 -14.14 1.26
CA PHE A 47 -15.36 -13.09 0.70
C PHE A 47 -16.13 -11.91 0.10
N SER A 48 -17.44 -12.00 -0.11
CA SER A 48 -18.29 -10.86 -0.45
C SER A 48 -18.94 -10.20 0.78
N ASN A 49 -18.70 -10.72 1.99
CA ASN A 49 -19.31 -10.20 3.20
C ASN A 49 -18.58 -8.95 3.71
N PRO A 50 -19.22 -7.76 3.76
CA PRO A 50 -18.58 -6.52 4.16
C PRO A 50 -18.22 -6.48 5.64
N TRP A 51 -18.97 -7.16 6.51
CA TRP A 51 -18.67 -7.20 7.94
C TRP A 51 -17.38 -7.98 8.23
N LEU A 52 -17.19 -9.14 7.61
CA LEU A 52 -15.96 -9.93 7.76
C LEU A 52 -14.75 -9.17 7.26
N TYR A 53 -14.85 -8.59 6.06
CA TYR A 53 -13.78 -7.76 5.50
C TYR A 53 -13.44 -6.57 6.40
N ARG A 54 -14.46 -5.83 6.86
CA ARG A 54 -14.28 -4.68 7.75
C ARG A 54 -13.57 -5.07 9.04
N LYS A 55 -13.98 -6.17 9.67
CA LYS A 55 -13.32 -6.67 10.89
C LYS A 55 -11.85 -7.02 10.65
N ALA A 56 -11.55 -7.75 9.57
CA ALA A 56 -10.18 -8.11 9.22
C ALA A 56 -9.34 -6.84 8.92
N MET A 57 -9.89 -5.89 8.18
CA MET A 57 -9.20 -4.65 7.80
C MET A 57 -8.96 -3.74 9.00
N LEU A 58 -9.95 -3.51 9.87
CA LEU A 58 -9.80 -2.69 11.08
C LEU A 58 -8.81 -3.30 12.08
N HIS A 59 -8.63 -4.61 12.05
CA HIS A 59 -7.62 -5.29 12.87
C HIS A 59 -6.21 -5.13 12.30
N TYR A 60 -6.08 -5.07 10.98
CA TYR A 60 -4.77 -5.07 10.32
C TYR A 60 -4.24 -3.66 10.01
N GLN A 61 -5.08 -2.76 9.47
CA GLN A 61 -4.63 -1.40 9.10
C GLN A 61 -4.22 -0.60 10.33
N GLU A 62 -3.20 0.24 10.16
CA GLU A 62 -2.70 1.13 11.23
C GLU A 62 -3.78 2.13 11.65
N LYS A 63 -3.85 2.40 12.95
CA LYS A 63 -4.82 3.36 13.49
C LYS A 63 -4.44 4.80 13.14
N PRO A 64 -5.43 5.71 12.95
CA PRO A 64 -5.13 7.12 12.72
C PRO A 64 -4.41 7.74 13.91
N ILE A 65 -3.51 8.67 13.63
CA ILE A 65 -2.96 9.58 14.62
C ILE A 65 -3.77 10.88 14.59
N ASP A 66 -3.80 11.58 15.71
CA ASP A 66 -4.34 12.94 15.75
C ASP A 66 -3.21 13.95 15.47
N PRO A 67 -3.23 14.63 14.29
CA PRO A 67 -2.19 15.60 13.95
C PRO A 67 -2.20 16.86 14.82
N ALA A 68 -3.27 17.10 15.59
CA ALA A 68 -3.38 18.24 16.47
C ALA A 68 -2.74 17.95 17.85
N SER A 69 -2.82 16.71 18.32
CA SER A 69 -2.27 16.28 19.60
C SER A 69 -0.82 15.78 19.52
N THR A 70 -0.30 15.54 18.32
CA THR A 70 1.03 14.97 18.09
C THR A 70 1.97 16.02 17.52
N LEU A 71 3.14 16.24 18.16
CA LEU A 71 4.19 17.05 17.58
C LEU A 71 4.80 16.31 16.37
N LEU A 72 4.48 16.78 15.16
CA LEU A 72 4.95 16.14 13.95
C LEU A 72 6.41 16.50 13.62
N PRO A 73 7.22 15.54 13.18
CA PRO A 73 8.55 15.78 12.64
C PRO A 73 8.51 16.71 11.43
N LYS A 74 9.50 17.61 11.31
CA LYS A 74 9.58 18.57 10.20
C LYS A 74 10.02 17.94 8.88
N THR A 75 10.64 16.76 8.91
CA THR A 75 11.02 16.00 7.72
C THR A 75 10.12 14.76 7.59
N ALA A 76 9.46 14.64 6.44
CA ALA A 76 8.60 13.49 6.14
C ALA A 76 9.24 12.56 5.09
N ILE A 77 8.82 11.31 5.12
CA ILE A 77 9.14 10.27 4.12
C ILE A 77 7.83 9.78 3.54
N LEU A 78 7.60 10.04 2.26
CA LEU A 78 6.44 9.54 1.52
C LEU A 78 6.82 8.25 0.79
N LEU A 79 6.11 7.16 1.05
CA LEU A 79 6.23 5.96 0.22
C LEU A 79 5.35 6.10 -1.03
N SER A 80 5.96 5.93 -2.19
CA SER A 80 5.28 5.91 -3.49
C SER A 80 4.37 4.67 -3.67
N GLY A 81 4.03 4.30 -4.87
CA GLY A 81 3.02 3.29 -5.19
C GLY A 81 1.64 3.93 -5.32
N ILE A 82 1.62 5.19 -5.81
CA ILE A 82 0.43 6.03 -5.96
C ILE A 82 0.25 6.55 -7.38
N VAL A 83 1.26 6.36 -8.24
CA VAL A 83 1.28 6.86 -9.62
C VAL A 83 1.25 5.69 -10.60
N GLY A 84 0.38 5.78 -11.59
CA GLY A 84 0.43 4.96 -12.80
C GLY A 84 0.93 5.78 -13.96
N PHE A 85 1.49 5.10 -14.98
CA PHE A 85 1.87 5.71 -16.24
C PHE A 85 1.14 5.02 -17.38
N ASP A 86 0.58 5.81 -18.30
CA ASP A 86 -0.07 5.29 -19.49
C ASP A 86 0.95 4.82 -20.55
N SER A 87 0.47 4.38 -21.71
CA SER A 87 1.34 3.91 -22.79
C SER A 87 2.23 5.00 -23.41
N THR A 88 1.88 6.26 -23.19
CA THR A 88 2.62 7.44 -23.69
C THR A 88 3.59 8.01 -22.65
N GLY A 89 3.58 7.45 -21.42
CA GLY A 89 4.43 7.89 -20.32
C GLY A 89 3.85 9.05 -19.52
N HIS A 90 2.57 9.41 -19.71
CA HIS A 90 1.89 10.37 -18.85
C HIS A 90 1.53 9.73 -17.51
N GLY A 91 1.96 10.40 -16.42
CA GLY A 91 1.66 9.96 -15.07
C GLY A 91 0.25 10.39 -14.64
N HIS A 92 -0.40 9.53 -13.85
CA HIS A 92 -1.68 9.82 -13.22
C HIS A 92 -1.73 9.23 -11.81
N PHE A 93 -2.43 9.88 -10.90
CA PHE A 93 -2.63 9.35 -9.55
C PHE A 93 -3.66 8.22 -9.56
N GLY A 94 -3.31 7.11 -8.90
CA GLY A 94 -4.19 5.95 -8.71
C GLY A 94 -5.05 6.04 -7.45
N SER A 95 -5.59 4.91 -7.02
CA SER A 95 -6.49 4.80 -5.86
C SER A 95 -5.89 5.19 -4.51
N SER A 96 -4.57 5.36 -4.44
CA SER A 96 -3.85 5.78 -3.23
C SER A 96 -3.44 7.25 -3.25
N ALA A 97 -4.10 8.08 -4.08
CA ALA A 97 -3.85 9.51 -4.22
C ALA A 97 -3.94 10.30 -2.90
N ASP A 98 -4.70 9.80 -1.92
CA ASP A 98 -4.79 10.42 -0.59
C ASP A 98 -3.42 10.62 0.08
N ARG A 99 -2.43 9.75 -0.17
CA ARG A 99 -1.05 9.96 0.32
C ARG A 99 -0.46 11.27 -0.19
N TYR A 100 -0.67 11.59 -1.47
CA TYR A 100 -0.24 12.85 -2.07
C TYR A 100 -0.99 14.04 -1.47
N ILE A 101 -2.32 13.94 -1.33
CA ILE A 101 -3.18 14.99 -0.77
C ILE A 101 -2.73 15.34 0.65
N GLN A 102 -2.49 14.33 1.50
CA GLN A 102 -2.02 14.53 2.87
C GLN A 102 -0.65 15.21 2.91
N VAL A 103 0.29 14.79 2.08
CA VAL A 103 1.62 15.39 2.00
C VAL A 103 1.55 16.84 1.52
N ALA A 104 0.79 17.12 0.46
CA ALA A 104 0.60 18.48 -0.04
C ALA A 104 0.00 19.39 1.04
N HIS A 105 -1.02 18.91 1.76
CA HIS A 105 -1.61 19.64 2.88
C HIS A 105 -0.59 19.93 3.99
N LEU A 106 0.23 18.94 4.40
CA LEU A 106 1.24 19.12 5.43
C LEU A 106 2.32 20.12 5.02
N LEU A 107 2.72 20.15 3.75
CA LEU A 107 3.69 21.10 3.20
C LEU A 107 3.10 22.52 3.16
N HIS A 108 1.91 22.69 2.58
CA HIS A 108 1.25 24.00 2.48
C HIS A 108 0.92 24.63 3.84
N THR A 109 0.58 23.81 4.83
CA THR A 109 0.32 24.29 6.19
C THR A 109 1.59 24.48 7.05
N GLY A 110 2.77 24.20 6.49
CA GLY A 110 4.05 24.33 7.21
C GLY A 110 4.22 23.34 8.36
N LYS A 111 3.37 22.30 8.43
CA LYS A 111 3.52 21.24 9.44
C LYS A 111 4.78 20.42 9.19
N ILE A 112 5.13 20.18 7.93
CA ILE A 112 6.42 19.65 7.50
C ILE A 112 7.12 20.69 6.61
N SER A 113 8.46 20.70 6.63
CA SER A 113 9.28 21.62 5.83
C SER A 113 10.17 20.90 4.81
N ARG A 114 10.30 19.57 4.93
CA ARG A 114 11.09 18.74 4.00
C ARG A 114 10.41 17.42 3.74
N LEU A 115 10.50 16.95 2.49
CA LEU A 115 9.93 15.70 2.07
C LEU A 115 10.95 14.85 1.32
N ILE A 116 11.15 13.61 1.78
CA ILE A 116 11.81 12.55 1.02
C ILE A 116 10.72 11.73 0.32
N ILE A 117 10.72 11.69 -1.00
CA ILE A 117 9.78 10.91 -1.81
C ILE A 117 10.50 9.63 -2.21
N SER A 118 10.14 8.52 -1.58
CA SER A 118 10.80 7.22 -1.80
C SER A 118 9.99 6.36 -2.76
N GLY A 119 10.56 6.13 -3.96
CA GLY A 119 9.96 5.27 -4.95
C GLY A 119 10.47 5.49 -6.37
N GLY A 120 11.10 4.48 -6.91
CA GLY A 120 11.55 4.43 -8.29
C GLY A 120 10.47 3.95 -9.25
N SER A 121 10.86 3.20 -10.27
CA SER A 121 9.94 2.55 -11.20
C SER A 121 9.73 1.09 -10.80
N GLY A 122 8.48 0.72 -10.51
CA GLY A 122 8.08 -0.68 -10.34
C GLY A 122 8.07 -1.48 -11.66
N ASN A 123 8.30 -0.83 -12.80
CA ASN A 123 8.24 -1.45 -14.12
C ASN A 123 9.65 -1.78 -14.63
N PHE A 124 9.92 -3.07 -14.79
CA PHE A 124 11.23 -3.59 -15.23
C PHE A 124 11.51 -3.35 -16.73
N TRP A 125 10.45 -3.11 -17.52
CA TRP A 125 10.53 -3.13 -18.99
C TRP A 125 10.51 -1.74 -19.63
N ARG A 126 10.22 -0.70 -18.88
CA ARG A 126 10.15 0.67 -19.41
C ARG A 126 11.04 1.60 -18.59
N LYS A 127 11.84 2.42 -19.28
CA LYS A 127 12.52 3.59 -18.70
C LYS A 127 11.51 4.75 -18.55
N GLU A 128 10.53 4.54 -17.70
CA GLU A 128 9.54 5.57 -17.38
C GLU A 128 10.11 6.58 -16.39
N LYS A 129 9.55 7.78 -16.36
CA LYS A 129 9.72 8.69 -15.22
C LYS A 129 9.42 7.91 -13.95
N THR A 130 10.25 8.07 -12.94
CA THR A 130 10.00 7.43 -11.65
C THR A 130 8.83 8.11 -10.95
N GLU A 131 8.10 7.36 -10.13
CA GLU A 131 6.97 7.91 -9.38
C GLU A 131 7.39 9.09 -8.50
N SER A 132 8.57 9.01 -7.88
CA SER A 132 9.10 10.07 -7.01
C SER A 132 9.35 11.38 -7.78
N LEU A 133 9.85 11.32 -9.02
CA LEU A 133 10.02 12.51 -9.86
C LEU A 133 8.69 13.09 -10.29
N PHE A 134 7.72 12.26 -10.66
CA PHE A 134 6.37 12.74 -11.00
C PHE A 134 5.74 13.45 -9.81
N ILE A 135 5.78 12.86 -8.61
CA ILE A 135 5.23 13.46 -7.40
C ILE A 135 5.93 14.79 -7.08
N ARG A 136 7.27 14.84 -7.19
CA ARG A 136 8.05 16.06 -7.00
C ARG A 136 7.62 17.16 -7.97
N ASP A 137 7.52 16.84 -9.27
CA ASP A 137 7.09 17.79 -10.31
C ASP A 137 5.69 18.34 -10.01
N GLN A 138 4.74 17.49 -9.57
CA GLN A 138 3.40 17.93 -9.19
C GLN A 138 3.39 18.86 -7.96
N LEU A 139 4.23 18.61 -6.96
CA LEU A 139 4.35 19.49 -5.78
C LEU A 139 4.97 20.85 -6.16
N ILE A 140 5.97 20.87 -7.04
CA ILE A 140 6.58 22.12 -7.55
C ILE A 140 5.53 22.95 -8.32
N GLN A 141 4.72 22.31 -9.17
CA GLN A 141 3.64 22.99 -9.89
C GLN A 141 2.59 23.61 -8.95
N GLN A 142 2.44 23.07 -7.74
CA GLN A 142 1.59 23.63 -6.68
C GLN A 142 2.30 24.69 -5.81
N GLY A 143 3.50 25.12 -6.18
CA GLY A 143 4.23 26.18 -5.48
C GLY A 143 5.11 25.72 -4.31
N ILE A 144 5.29 24.42 -4.13
CA ILE A 144 6.25 23.90 -3.13
C ILE A 144 7.68 24.10 -3.67
N SER A 145 8.56 24.66 -2.82
CA SER A 145 9.95 24.88 -3.17
C SER A 145 10.67 23.57 -3.46
N ASP A 146 11.40 23.51 -4.58
CA ASP A 146 12.20 22.36 -4.96
C ASP A 146 13.26 21.96 -3.92
N THR A 147 13.81 22.95 -3.21
CA THR A 147 14.79 22.73 -2.15
C THR A 147 14.24 21.96 -0.95
N SER A 148 12.91 21.89 -0.82
CA SER A 148 12.21 21.12 0.22
C SER A 148 11.98 19.65 -0.17
N LEU A 149 12.23 19.28 -1.44
CA LEU A 149 11.85 18.01 -2.00
C LEU A 149 13.07 17.18 -2.39
N ILE A 150 13.14 15.94 -1.90
CA ILE A 150 14.22 14.99 -2.20
C ILE A 150 13.58 13.76 -2.83
N ALA A 151 13.87 13.48 -4.11
CA ALA A 151 13.36 12.31 -4.82
C ALA A 151 14.38 11.16 -4.77
N GLU A 152 14.02 10.05 -4.13
CA GLU A 152 14.73 8.78 -4.22
C GLU A 152 14.10 7.96 -5.37
N THR A 153 14.88 7.65 -6.40
CA THR A 153 14.41 7.16 -7.70
C THR A 153 14.77 5.72 -8.02
N LEU A 154 15.51 5.03 -7.14
CA LEU A 154 16.12 3.73 -7.44
C LEU A 154 15.32 2.54 -6.89
N SER A 155 14.52 2.75 -5.87
CA SER A 155 13.80 1.70 -5.17
C SER A 155 12.67 1.09 -6.02
N ARG A 156 12.47 -0.23 -5.92
CA ARG A 156 11.46 -1.01 -6.67
C ARG A 156 10.51 -1.78 -5.76
N ASN A 157 10.74 -1.77 -4.48
CA ASN A 157 9.95 -2.46 -3.47
C ASN A 157 10.17 -1.82 -2.09
N THR A 158 9.34 -2.18 -1.10
CA THR A 158 9.37 -1.54 0.23
C THR A 158 10.70 -1.72 0.96
N TYR A 159 11.40 -2.83 0.76
CA TYR A 159 12.72 -3.04 1.34
C TYR A 159 13.76 -2.07 0.75
N GLU A 160 13.77 -1.93 -0.56
CA GLU A 160 14.65 -0.97 -1.25
C GLU A 160 14.28 0.47 -0.89
N ASN A 161 12.96 0.78 -0.73
CA ASN A 161 12.53 2.09 -0.22
C ASN A 161 13.23 2.43 1.10
N ALA A 162 13.18 1.54 2.08
CA ALA A 162 13.81 1.79 3.38
C ALA A 162 15.34 1.89 3.26
N ALA A 163 15.98 0.96 2.53
CA ALA A 163 17.43 0.93 2.39
C ALA A 163 17.97 2.18 1.66
N PHE A 164 17.30 2.63 0.60
CA PHE A 164 17.76 3.80 -0.16
C PHE A 164 17.37 5.10 0.53
N THR A 165 16.21 5.17 1.19
CA THR A 165 15.88 6.29 2.07
C THR A 165 16.91 6.43 3.19
N ARG A 166 17.39 5.33 3.79
CA ARG A 166 18.46 5.37 4.79
C ARG A 166 19.73 6.00 4.21
N ARG A 167 20.14 5.61 2.99
CA ARG A 167 21.31 6.22 2.32
C ARG A 167 21.13 7.72 2.09
N VAL A 168 19.94 8.16 1.69
CA VAL A 168 19.60 9.59 1.53
C VAL A 168 19.73 10.33 2.86
N ILE A 169 19.18 9.76 3.93
CA ILE A 169 19.27 10.32 5.30
C ILE A 169 20.73 10.49 5.72
N ASP A 170 21.53 9.45 5.51
CA ASP A 170 22.95 9.44 5.90
C ASP A 170 23.77 10.44 5.07
N SER A 171 23.56 10.48 3.75
CA SER A 171 24.31 11.38 2.84
C SER A 171 24.02 12.85 3.08
N LEU A 172 22.81 13.18 3.52
CA LEU A 172 22.38 14.55 3.83
C LEU A 172 22.45 14.88 5.32
N HIS A 173 23.00 13.97 6.14
CA HIS A 173 23.12 14.11 7.60
C HIS A 173 21.82 14.52 8.29
N LEU A 174 20.67 13.99 7.80
CA LEU A 174 19.36 14.31 8.36
C LEU A 174 19.15 13.62 9.69
N LYS A 175 18.55 14.36 10.64
CA LYS A 175 18.25 13.83 11.98
C LYS A 175 16.77 13.53 12.12
N GLY A 176 16.44 12.36 12.67
CA GLY A 176 15.08 11.95 13.01
C GLY A 176 14.56 12.60 14.31
N PRO A 177 13.36 12.22 14.71
CA PRO A 177 12.48 11.28 14.03
C PRO A 177 11.93 11.86 12.72
N PHE A 178 11.53 10.94 11.79
CA PHE A 178 10.90 11.28 10.51
C PHE A 178 9.40 10.98 10.55
N LEU A 179 8.59 11.68 9.73
CA LEU A 179 7.18 11.37 9.57
C LEU A 179 7.02 10.37 8.43
N LEU A 180 6.78 9.09 8.72
CA LEU A 180 6.61 8.07 7.69
C LEU A 180 5.15 8.05 7.19
N ILE A 181 4.93 8.43 5.93
CA ILE A 181 3.60 8.59 5.32
C ILE A 181 3.35 7.48 4.30
N THR A 182 2.29 6.71 4.52
CA THR A 182 1.81 5.70 3.56
C THR A 182 0.38 5.29 3.88
N SER A 183 -0.25 4.43 3.03
CA SER A 183 -1.60 3.93 3.31
C SER A 183 -1.67 3.15 4.62
N ALA A 184 -2.77 3.31 5.35
CA ALA A 184 -3.01 2.61 6.61
C ALA A 184 -2.88 1.08 6.49
N LEU A 185 -3.32 0.53 5.36
CA LEU A 185 -3.15 -0.89 5.03
C LEU A 185 -1.68 -1.29 4.84
N HIS A 186 -0.86 -0.43 4.22
CA HIS A 186 0.55 -0.70 3.95
C HIS A 186 1.46 -0.45 5.17
N MET A 187 1.03 0.41 6.08
CA MET A 187 1.83 0.88 7.22
C MET A 187 2.39 -0.25 8.11
N PRO A 188 1.64 -1.32 8.45
CA PRO A 188 2.18 -2.40 9.28
C PRO A 188 3.42 -3.08 8.69
N ARG A 189 3.47 -3.25 7.35
CA ARG A 189 4.64 -3.80 6.65
C ARG A 189 5.76 -2.77 6.55
N ALA A 190 5.44 -1.52 6.23
CA ALA A 190 6.42 -0.44 6.15
C ALA A 190 7.14 -0.22 7.48
N LYS A 191 6.42 -0.19 8.62
CA LYS A 191 6.99 -0.05 9.97
C LYS A 191 8.09 -1.08 10.22
N LYS A 192 7.83 -2.37 9.95
CA LYS A 192 8.82 -3.43 10.19
C LYS A 192 10.09 -3.23 9.37
N VAL A 193 9.95 -2.86 8.10
CA VAL A 193 11.08 -2.68 7.18
C VAL A 193 11.89 -1.43 7.52
N PHE A 194 11.23 -0.32 7.86
CA PHE A 194 11.88 0.93 8.21
C PHE A 194 12.56 0.86 9.58
N THR A 195 11.94 0.18 10.57
CA THR A 195 12.59 -0.11 11.87
C THR A 195 13.86 -0.94 11.64
N LYS A 196 13.81 -1.97 10.80
CA LYS A 196 14.97 -2.80 10.50
C LYS A 196 16.10 -2.03 9.80
N ALA A 197 15.74 -1.03 8.98
CA ALA A 197 16.71 -0.12 8.35
C ALA A 197 17.30 0.90 9.34
N GLY A 198 16.92 0.87 10.62
CA GLY A 198 17.41 1.79 11.65
C GLY A 198 16.91 3.22 11.49
N ILE A 199 15.77 3.42 10.84
CA ILE A 199 15.16 4.74 10.67
C ILE A 199 14.19 4.97 11.82
N ASP A 200 14.40 6.04 12.59
CA ASP A 200 13.47 6.47 13.63
C ASP A 200 12.35 7.31 13.03
N PHE A 201 11.09 6.93 13.28
CA PHE A 201 9.94 7.56 12.64
C PHE A 201 8.68 7.54 13.52
N ILE A 202 7.82 8.52 13.25
CA ILE A 202 6.40 8.52 13.65
C ILE A 202 5.58 8.10 12.44
N ALA A 203 4.73 7.07 12.62
CA ALA A 203 3.85 6.61 11.54
C ALA A 203 2.72 7.60 11.29
N TYR A 204 2.51 8.02 10.04
CA TYR A 204 1.38 8.84 9.60
C TYR A 204 0.57 8.06 8.56
N PRO A 205 -0.34 7.21 9.02
CA PRO A 205 -1.19 6.44 8.11
C PRO A 205 -2.25 7.32 7.47
N CYS A 206 -2.49 7.11 6.17
CA CYS A 206 -3.52 7.79 5.40
C CYS A 206 -4.17 6.78 4.43
N ASN A 207 -5.03 7.21 3.51
CA ASN A 207 -5.68 6.33 2.53
C ASN A 207 -6.29 5.08 3.18
N TYR A 208 -7.16 5.29 4.16
CA TYR A 208 -7.86 4.21 4.86
C TYR A 208 -8.84 3.51 3.95
N LYS A 209 -8.81 2.18 3.94
CA LYS A 209 -9.79 1.36 3.21
C LYS A 209 -11.13 1.25 3.96
N VAL A 210 -11.06 1.24 5.27
CA VAL A 210 -12.22 1.09 6.16
C VAL A 210 -12.10 2.05 7.34
N TYR A 211 -13.20 2.72 7.65
CA TYR A 211 -13.36 3.51 8.85
C TYR A 211 -14.29 2.81 9.85
N PRO A 212 -14.13 3.02 11.17
CA PRO A 212 -15.14 2.61 12.14
C PRO A 212 -16.49 3.25 11.81
N GLN A 213 -17.50 2.46 11.65
CA GLN A 213 -18.87 2.90 11.34
C GLN A 213 -19.86 2.17 12.23
N VAL A 214 -21.02 2.78 12.46
CA VAL A 214 -22.15 2.11 13.09
C VAL A 214 -22.59 0.99 12.15
N ALA A 215 -22.76 -0.21 12.71
CA ALA A 215 -23.26 -1.35 11.96
C ALA A 215 -24.72 -1.12 11.59
N ASP A 216 -25.05 -1.20 10.31
CA ASP A 216 -26.40 -1.32 9.81
C ASP A 216 -26.59 -2.64 9.07
N PHE A 217 -27.83 -3.00 8.75
CA PHE A 217 -28.14 -4.27 8.10
C PHE A 217 -27.46 -4.40 6.73
N LYS A 218 -27.49 -3.34 5.91
CA LYS A 218 -26.89 -3.32 4.58
C LYS A 218 -25.37 -3.50 4.66
N ASN A 219 -24.70 -2.72 5.49
CA ASN A 219 -23.23 -2.75 5.64
C ASN A 219 -22.72 -3.99 6.38
N THR A 220 -23.63 -4.83 6.90
CA THR A 220 -23.27 -6.04 7.66
C THR A 220 -23.51 -7.30 6.84
N PHE A 221 -24.66 -7.40 6.17
CA PHE A 221 -25.11 -8.66 5.59
C PHE A 221 -25.24 -8.64 4.06
N TYR A 222 -25.32 -7.46 3.44
CA TYR A 222 -25.50 -7.38 1.99
C TYR A 222 -24.18 -7.70 1.27
N PRO A 223 -24.12 -8.79 0.45
CA PRO A 223 -22.90 -9.16 -0.25
C PRO A 223 -22.51 -8.10 -1.29
N GLU A 224 -21.23 -7.73 -1.31
CA GLU A 224 -20.69 -6.76 -2.27
C GLU A 224 -19.55 -7.37 -3.10
N MET A 225 -19.64 -7.26 -4.43
CA MET A 225 -18.61 -7.78 -5.33
C MET A 225 -17.28 -7.03 -5.22
N THR A 226 -17.31 -5.75 -4.88
CA THR A 226 -16.10 -4.94 -4.66
C THR A 226 -15.25 -5.49 -3.52
N ILE A 227 -15.88 -6.01 -2.47
CA ILE A 227 -15.22 -6.63 -1.31
C ILE A 227 -14.38 -7.84 -1.72
N LEU A 228 -14.86 -8.65 -2.68
CA LEU A 228 -14.11 -9.79 -3.19
C LEU A 228 -12.75 -9.38 -3.76
N ARG A 229 -12.70 -8.22 -4.43
CA ARG A 229 -11.45 -7.65 -4.93
C ARG A 229 -10.62 -7.01 -3.81
N ASP A 230 -11.27 -6.34 -2.87
CA ASP A 230 -10.56 -5.62 -1.80
C ASP A 230 -9.81 -6.56 -0.83
N TRP A 231 -10.25 -7.82 -0.71
CA TRP A 231 -9.50 -8.87 0.00
C TRP A 231 -8.11 -9.12 -0.61
N GLU A 232 -7.94 -8.92 -1.93
CA GLU A 232 -6.65 -9.09 -2.59
C GLU A 232 -5.59 -8.16 -1.99
N ASP A 233 -5.94 -6.91 -1.73
CA ASP A 233 -5.01 -5.94 -1.14
C ASP A 233 -4.58 -6.39 0.27
N LEU A 234 -5.52 -6.87 1.09
CA LEU A 234 -5.22 -7.34 2.44
C LEU A 234 -4.37 -8.60 2.44
N ILE A 235 -4.72 -9.60 1.61
CA ILE A 235 -3.96 -10.86 1.49
C ILE A 235 -2.55 -10.57 0.97
N LYS A 236 -2.40 -9.67 0.00
CA LYS A 236 -1.11 -9.22 -0.53
C LYS A 236 -0.21 -8.63 0.57
N GLU A 237 -0.76 -7.82 1.46
CA GLU A 237 0.00 -7.27 2.59
C GLU A 237 0.39 -8.35 3.61
N TRP A 238 -0.50 -9.32 3.91
CA TRP A 238 -0.17 -10.45 4.76
C TRP A 238 0.95 -11.30 4.17
N VAL A 239 0.81 -11.70 2.91
CA VAL A 239 1.83 -12.49 2.21
C VAL A 239 3.14 -11.73 2.12
N GLY A 240 3.10 -10.44 1.75
CA GLY A 240 4.29 -9.59 1.69
C GLY A 240 5.01 -9.48 3.03
N THR A 241 4.26 -9.36 4.13
CA THR A 241 4.83 -9.35 5.49
C THR A 241 5.49 -10.67 5.87
N VAL A 242 4.84 -11.82 5.56
CA VAL A 242 5.40 -13.15 5.82
C VAL A 242 6.67 -13.37 4.99
N VAL A 243 6.64 -13.06 3.70
CA VAL A 243 7.79 -13.19 2.80
C VAL A 243 8.98 -12.34 3.31
N TYR A 244 8.74 -11.11 3.73
CA TYR A 244 9.80 -10.24 4.25
C TYR A 244 10.40 -10.77 5.57
N ARG A 245 9.59 -11.35 6.44
CA ARG A 245 10.08 -12.02 7.65
C ARG A 245 10.96 -13.22 7.31
N LEU A 246 10.47 -14.11 6.42
CA LEU A 246 11.21 -15.34 6.04
C LEU A 246 12.52 -15.02 5.29
N THR A 247 12.55 -13.94 4.53
CA THR A 247 13.76 -13.51 3.79
C THR A 247 14.66 -12.56 4.58
N GLY A 248 14.37 -12.36 5.86
CA GLY A 248 15.18 -11.50 6.71
C GLY A 248 15.15 -10.00 6.31
N LYS A 249 14.05 -9.51 5.72
CA LYS A 249 13.87 -8.11 5.26
C LYS A 249 12.96 -7.27 6.17
N ALA A 250 12.29 -7.91 7.12
CA ALA A 250 11.41 -7.28 8.11
C ALA A 250 11.56 -7.95 9.47
#